data_bac1e6a52c623657ef39385dd8bd5485
#
_entry.id   bac1e6a52c623657ef39385dd8bd5485
#
_cell.length_a   1.000
_cell.length_b   1.000
_cell.length_c   1.000
_cell.angle_alpha   90.00
_cell.angle_beta   90.00
_cell.angle_gamma   90.00
#
_symmetry.space_group_name_H-M   'P 1'
#
loop_
_entity.id
_entity.type
_entity.pdbx_description
1 polymer ?
#
loop_
_entity_poly.entity_id
_entity_poly.type
_entity_poly.pdbx_seq_one_letter_code
_entity_poly.pdbx_strand_id
1 'polypeptide(L)'
;MFLNLRNDEYLSLPPDQSRKLAIFLKGELLPADETGDNTVQALLAEMQEAGLLTRHPKEGKMIAPMEMNLAGRDLGGYRPGEEPRVRVGHVVHFFRAAFISLCRLRWEPLHRTVHRLRKHKHKWLGLRVLSSPGPQDCELEQIRELVEIFNFLQPLLFTGRNRCLFQSLALLEFLAGYGIFPDWVFGVKMKPFVAHCWLQTHGVVLNDTVDHVSLYTPIMIV
;
A
#
# COMPACT_ATOMS: atom_id res chain seq x y z
N MET A 1 8.18 -12.85 4.52
CA MET A 1 8.83 -11.53 4.39
C MET A 1 8.11 -10.52 5.26
N PHE A 2 8.84 -9.60 5.89
CA PHE A 2 8.31 -8.56 6.77
C PHE A 2 8.81 -7.21 6.30
N LEU A 3 7.97 -6.19 6.38
CA LEU A 3 8.36 -4.79 6.20
C LEU A 3 8.41 -4.12 7.57
N ASN A 4 9.62 -3.73 7.99
CA ASN A 4 9.80 -2.89 9.17
C ASN A 4 9.57 -1.42 8.80
N LEU A 5 8.37 -0.94 9.06
CA LEU A 5 7.99 0.45 8.73
C LEU A 5 8.75 1.51 9.54
N ARG A 6 9.44 1.15 10.63
CA ARG A 6 10.20 2.12 11.43
C ARG A 6 11.52 2.48 10.77
N ASN A 7 12.19 1.48 10.19
CA ASN A 7 13.52 1.62 9.59
C ASN A 7 13.45 1.61 8.06
N ASP A 8 12.25 1.39 7.48
CA ASP A 8 12.04 1.20 6.04
C ASP A 8 12.88 0.04 5.48
N GLU A 9 12.96 -1.05 6.26
CA GLU A 9 13.75 -2.23 5.94
C GLU A 9 12.86 -3.42 5.62
N TYR A 10 13.27 -4.17 4.60
CA TYR A 10 12.64 -5.45 4.25
C TYR A 10 13.44 -6.60 4.84
N LEU A 11 12.80 -7.42 5.66
CA LEU A 11 13.37 -8.60 6.27
C LEU A 11 12.80 -9.84 5.59
N SER A 12 13.66 -10.70 5.06
CA SER A 12 13.28 -11.98 4.45
C SER A 12 13.72 -13.12 5.32
N LEU A 13 12.82 -14.07 5.57
CA LEU A 13 13.16 -15.35 6.16
C LEU A 13 13.33 -16.41 5.07
N PRO A 14 14.25 -17.37 5.23
CA PRO A 14 14.31 -18.56 4.41
C PRO A 14 12.96 -19.28 4.37
N PRO A 15 12.63 -20.01 3.28
CA PRO A 15 11.31 -20.64 3.13
C PRO A 15 10.94 -21.61 4.25
N ASP A 16 11.91 -22.36 4.75
CA ASP A 16 11.78 -23.31 5.87
C ASP A 16 11.45 -22.60 7.18
N GLN A 17 12.16 -21.52 7.50
CA GLN A 17 11.89 -20.69 8.68
C GLN A 17 10.55 -19.96 8.57
N SER A 18 10.18 -19.47 7.38
CA SER A 18 8.89 -18.85 7.14
C SER A 18 7.73 -19.82 7.38
N ARG A 19 7.88 -21.08 6.95
CA ARG A 19 6.89 -22.13 7.15
C ARG A 19 6.75 -22.47 8.64
N LYS A 20 7.86 -22.68 9.35
CA LYS A 20 7.86 -22.95 10.79
C LYS A 20 7.20 -21.83 11.60
N LEU A 21 7.56 -20.58 11.27
CA LEU A 21 6.94 -19.41 11.89
C LEU A 21 5.43 -19.33 11.63
N ALA A 22 4.98 -19.62 10.41
CA ALA A 22 3.56 -19.60 10.06
C ALA A 22 2.76 -20.64 10.84
N ILE A 23 3.30 -21.86 11.00
CA ILE A 23 2.68 -22.92 11.80
C ILE A 23 2.60 -22.50 13.27
N PHE A 24 3.70 -21.97 13.82
CA PHE A 24 3.74 -21.47 15.19
C PHE A 24 2.73 -20.37 15.46
N LEU A 25 2.62 -19.37 14.55
CA LEU A 25 1.68 -18.26 14.70
C LEU A 25 0.21 -18.68 14.59
N LYS A 26 -0.08 -19.79 13.90
CA LYS A 26 -1.41 -20.39 13.83
C LYS A 26 -1.78 -21.21 15.05
N GLY A 27 -0.82 -21.48 15.95
CA GLY A 27 -1.01 -22.38 17.09
C GLY A 27 -1.12 -23.85 16.70
N GLU A 28 -0.68 -24.22 15.49
CA GLU A 28 -0.62 -25.60 15.01
C GLU A 28 0.64 -26.27 15.56
N LEU A 29 0.55 -27.58 15.88
CA LEU A 29 1.70 -28.38 16.31
C LEU A 29 2.65 -28.58 15.12
N LEU A 30 3.93 -28.28 15.33
CA LEU A 30 4.97 -28.64 14.37
C LEU A 30 5.06 -30.16 14.24
N PRO A 31 5.25 -30.71 13.01
CA PRO A 31 5.50 -32.13 12.83
C PRO A 31 6.70 -32.59 13.67
N ALA A 32 6.61 -33.78 14.26
CA ALA A 32 7.60 -34.32 15.21
C ALA A 32 9.04 -34.39 14.64
N ASP A 33 9.19 -34.54 13.33
CA ASP A 33 10.48 -34.56 12.63
C ASP A 33 11.14 -33.20 12.47
N GLU A 34 10.37 -32.09 12.66
CA GLU A 34 10.86 -30.74 12.55
C GLU A 34 11.04 -30.05 13.92
N THR A 35 10.85 -30.77 15.01
CA THR A 35 11.01 -30.31 16.40
C THR A 35 12.48 -30.10 16.81
N GLY A 36 13.32 -29.60 15.96
CA GLY A 36 14.54 -28.91 16.36
C GLY A 36 14.15 -27.61 17.07
N ASP A 37 13.68 -27.75 18.30
CA ASP A 37 13.10 -26.72 19.18
C ASP A 37 13.98 -25.45 19.30
N ASN A 38 15.31 -25.59 19.15
CA ASN A 38 16.26 -24.49 19.22
C ASN A 38 16.17 -23.52 18.03
N THR A 39 15.78 -23.98 16.82
CA THR A 39 15.80 -23.12 15.62
C THR A 39 14.64 -22.13 15.63
N VAL A 40 13.44 -22.56 16.04
CA VAL A 40 12.27 -21.68 16.13
C VAL A 40 12.42 -20.70 17.29
N GLN A 41 12.95 -21.17 18.44
CA GLN A 41 13.20 -20.30 19.58
C GLN A 41 14.28 -19.25 19.29
N ALA A 42 15.36 -19.63 18.59
CA ALA A 42 16.39 -18.69 18.14
C ALA A 42 15.80 -17.65 17.18
N LEU A 43 14.99 -18.07 16.22
CA LEU A 43 14.30 -17.17 15.29
C LEU A 43 13.35 -16.21 16.03
N LEU A 44 12.58 -16.69 16.99
CA LEU A 44 11.70 -15.84 17.79
C LEU A 44 12.48 -14.83 18.63
N ALA A 45 13.62 -15.22 19.19
CA ALA A 45 14.51 -14.33 19.93
C ALA A 45 15.06 -13.23 19.02
N GLU A 46 15.57 -13.60 17.85
CA GLU A 46 16.07 -12.65 16.83
C GLU A 46 14.99 -11.67 16.38
N MET A 47 13.75 -12.16 16.15
CA MET A 47 12.63 -11.30 15.79
C MET A 47 12.20 -10.37 16.94
N GLN A 48 12.38 -10.79 18.19
CA GLN A 48 12.12 -9.94 19.35
C GLN A 48 13.19 -8.85 19.51
N GLU A 49 14.46 -9.18 19.31
CA GLU A 49 15.55 -8.20 19.31
C GLU A 49 15.36 -7.17 18.17
N ALA A 50 14.91 -7.63 17.01
CA ALA A 50 14.55 -6.75 15.89
C ALA A 50 13.26 -5.94 16.12
N GLY A 51 12.57 -6.13 17.25
CA GLY A 51 11.32 -5.43 17.57
C GLY A 51 10.12 -5.81 16.69
N LEU A 52 10.19 -6.94 16.00
CA LEU A 52 9.12 -7.47 15.14
C LEU A 52 8.09 -8.27 15.94
N LEU A 53 8.49 -8.85 17.06
CA LEU A 53 7.64 -9.57 18.00
C LEU A 53 7.78 -9.00 19.40
N THR A 54 6.73 -9.14 20.21
CA THR A 54 6.76 -8.82 21.65
C THR A 54 6.17 -9.97 22.44
N ARG A 55 6.69 -10.20 23.65
CA ARG A 55 6.14 -11.14 24.63
C ARG A 55 5.00 -10.54 25.44
N HIS A 56 4.83 -9.22 25.39
CA HIS A 56 3.82 -8.53 26.18
C HIS A 56 2.54 -8.36 25.36
N PRO A 57 1.43 -9.05 25.72
CA PRO A 57 0.17 -8.98 24.95
C PRO A 57 -0.38 -7.55 24.82
N LYS A 58 -0.10 -6.68 25.79
CA LYS A 58 -0.55 -5.28 25.78
C LYS A 58 0.25 -4.39 24.84
N GLU A 59 1.44 -4.79 24.43
CA GLU A 59 2.34 -4.06 23.52
C GLU A 59 2.26 -4.59 22.10
N GLY A 60 1.70 -5.78 21.93
CA GLY A 60 1.50 -6.41 20.64
C GLY A 60 0.29 -5.84 19.91
N LYS A 61 0.37 -5.85 18.58
CA LYS A 61 -0.78 -5.60 17.72
C LYS A 61 -1.29 -6.94 17.22
N MET A 62 -2.57 -7.21 17.40
CA MET A 62 -3.22 -8.33 16.70
C MET A 62 -3.18 -8.03 15.20
N ILE A 63 -2.43 -8.83 14.46
CA ILE A 63 -2.40 -8.78 13.01
C ILE A 63 -3.48 -9.73 12.51
N ALA A 64 -4.59 -9.18 12.03
CA ALA A 64 -5.55 -9.96 11.27
C ALA A 64 -5.06 -10.08 9.83
N PRO A 65 -5.14 -11.27 9.21
CA PRO A 65 -4.91 -11.39 7.76
C PRO A 65 -5.91 -10.46 7.05
N MET A 66 -5.39 -9.60 6.18
CA MET A 66 -6.24 -8.74 5.37
C MET A 66 -6.51 -9.47 4.07
N GLU A 67 -7.78 -9.83 3.84
CA GLU A 67 -8.21 -10.30 2.54
C GLU A 67 -8.16 -9.15 1.55
N MET A 68 -7.35 -9.28 0.53
CA MET A 68 -7.27 -8.34 -0.56
C MET A 68 -7.94 -8.93 -1.79
N ASN A 69 -8.92 -8.24 -2.33
CA ASN A 69 -9.39 -8.53 -3.67
C ASN A 69 -8.27 -8.16 -4.64
N LEU A 70 -7.67 -9.18 -5.26
CA LEU A 70 -6.69 -8.96 -6.32
C LEU A 70 -7.35 -8.13 -7.42
N ALA A 71 -6.63 -7.13 -7.90
CA ALA A 71 -7.12 -6.30 -8.98
C ALA A 71 -7.29 -7.15 -10.25
N GLY A 72 -8.48 -7.13 -10.84
CA GLY A 72 -8.81 -7.85 -12.06
C GLY A 72 -8.75 -6.98 -13.31
N ARG A 73 -8.62 -5.65 -13.15
CA ARG A 73 -8.56 -4.69 -14.24
C ARG A 73 -7.79 -3.43 -13.81
N ASP A 74 -7.30 -2.68 -14.75
CA ASP A 74 -6.79 -1.32 -14.55
C ASP A 74 -7.74 -0.29 -15.18
N LEU A 75 -7.47 0.98 -14.94
CA LEU A 75 -8.28 2.07 -15.53
C LEU A 75 -8.19 2.11 -17.06
N GLY A 76 -7.28 1.33 -17.65
CA GLY A 76 -6.94 1.39 -19.07
C GLY A 76 -6.01 2.56 -19.39
N GLY A 77 -5.29 2.43 -20.50
CA GLY A 77 -4.39 3.48 -20.98
C GLY A 77 -5.14 4.74 -21.42
N TYR A 78 -4.36 5.81 -21.62
CA TYR A 78 -4.80 7.06 -22.22
C TYR A 78 -5.69 6.82 -23.46
N ARG A 79 -6.88 7.42 -23.48
CA ARG A 79 -7.77 7.36 -24.65
C ARG A 79 -7.30 8.42 -25.66
N PRO A 80 -6.79 8.03 -26.84
CA PRO A 80 -6.35 8.99 -27.84
C PRO A 80 -7.53 9.87 -28.28
N GLY A 81 -7.38 11.18 -28.15
CA GLY A 81 -8.38 12.15 -28.62
C GLY A 81 -9.22 12.83 -27.53
N GLU A 82 -9.12 12.41 -26.28
CA GLU A 82 -9.77 13.11 -25.14
C GLU A 82 -8.68 13.71 -24.24
N GLU A 83 -8.27 14.95 -24.51
CA GLU A 83 -7.43 15.68 -23.56
C GLU A 83 -8.23 16.00 -22.29
N PRO A 84 -7.68 15.67 -21.08
CA PRO A 84 -8.40 15.91 -19.84
C PRO A 84 -8.64 17.42 -19.64
N ARG A 85 -9.84 17.79 -19.22
CA ARG A 85 -10.20 19.20 -18.96
C ARG A 85 -9.58 19.68 -17.66
N VAL A 86 -8.34 20.15 -17.73
CA VAL A 86 -7.61 20.66 -16.57
C VAL A 86 -8.14 22.04 -16.18
N ARG A 87 -8.58 22.17 -14.92
CA ARG A 87 -9.00 23.44 -14.29
C ARG A 87 -7.89 23.92 -13.36
N VAL A 88 -7.86 25.22 -13.07
CA VAL A 88 -6.90 25.81 -12.11
C VAL A 88 -6.94 25.11 -10.75
N GLY A 89 -8.12 24.72 -10.28
CA GLY A 89 -8.27 23.94 -9.04
C GLY A 89 -7.52 22.61 -9.07
N HIS A 90 -7.51 21.89 -10.21
CA HIS A 90 -6.77 20.64 -10.35
C HIS A 90 -5.25 20.86 -10.22
N VAL A 91 -4.75 21.94 -10.82
CA VAL A 91 -3.33 22.33 -10.75
C VAL A 91 -2.93 22.64 -9.30
N VAL A 92 -3.74 23.43 -8.59
CA VAL A 92 -3.50 23.74 -7.18
C VAL A 92 -3.50 22.49 -6.31
N HIS A 93 -4.49 21.60 -6.48
CA HIS A 93 -4.56 20.33 -5.76
C HIS A 93 -3.36 19.42 -6.07
N PHE A 94 -2.92 19.38 -7.33
CA PHE A 94 -1.76 18.62 -7.77
C PHE A 94 -0.47 19.07 -7.09
N PHE A 95 -0.14 20.39 -7.13
CA PHE A 95 1.06 20.91 -6.50
C PHE A 95 1.00 20.77 -4.97
N ARG A 96 -0.17 20.98 -4.36
CA ARG A 96 -0.36 20.75 -2.93
C ARG A 96 -0.10 19.28 -2.56
N ALA A 97 -0.66 18.33 -3.30
CA ALA A 97 -0.47 16.90 -3.08
C ALA A 97 0.99 16.48 -3.23
N ALA A 98 1.66 16.96 -4.27
CA ALA A 98 3.08 16.72 -4.50
C ALA A 98 3.95 17.30 -3.37
N PHE A 99 3.67 18.52 -2.93
CA PHE A 99 4.40 19.17 -1.83
C PHE A 99 4.21 18.41 -0.50
N ILE A 100 2.97 18.04 -0.16
CA ILE A 100 2.67 17.25 1.06
C ILE A 100 3.42 15.91 1.01
N SER A 101 3.39 15.23 -0.13
CA SER A 101 4.05 13.92 -0.30
C SER A 101 5.56 14.04 -0.18
N LEU A 102 6.15 15.10 -0.77
CA LEU A 102 7.59 15.37 -0.64
C LEU A 102 7.97 15.62 0.81
N CYS A 103 7.22 16.47 1.52
CA CYS A 103 7.47 16.78 2.93
C CYS A 103 7.37 15.51 3.79
N ARG A 104 6.33 14.68 3.58
CA ARG A 104 6.17 13.44 4.34
C ARG A 104 7.32 12.47 4.11
N LEU A 105 7.69 12.22 2.85
CA LEU A 105 8.77 11.28 2.54
C LEU A 105 10.15 11.80 2.91
N ARG A 106 10.34 13.13 3.04
CA ARG A 106 11.63 13.73 3.39
C ARG A 106 11.85 13.88 4.90
N TRP A 107 10.77 14.12 5.65
CA TRP A 107 10.88 14.48 7.07
C TRP A 107 10.15 13.53 8.02
N GLU A 108 9.27 12.68 7.50
CA GLU A 108 8.56 11.70 8.32
C GLU A 108 8.95 10.27 7.93
N PRO A 109 9.20 9.39 8.90
CA PRO A 109 9.37 7.96 8.62
C PRO A 109 8.06 7.37 8.08
N LEU A 110 8.16 6.40 7.18
CA LEU A 110 7.03 5.81 6.44
C LEU A 110 5.90 5.32 7.37
N HIS A 111 6.24 4.78 8.55
CA HIS A 111 5.21 4.31 9.50
C HIS A 111 4.25 5.41 9.98
N ARG A 112 4.74 6.65 10.14
CA ARG A 112 3.88 7.79 10.54
C ARG A 112 2.94 8.18 9.42
N THR A 113 3.42 8.21 8.20
CA THR A 113 2.62 8.46 7.00
C THR A 113 1.52 7.40 6.86
N VAL A 114 1.88 6.11 6.94
CA VAL A 114 0.93 4.99 6.90
C VAL A 114 -0.12 5.09 8.01
N HIS A 115 0.30 5.34 9.26
CA HIS A 115 -0.63 5.46 10.38
C HIS A 115 -1.62 6.62 10.20
N ARG A 116 -1.13 7.77 9.75
CA ARG A 116 -1.96 8.95 9.48
C ARG A 116 -2.99 8.67 8.38
N LEU A 117 -2.56 8.07 7.27
CA LEU A 117 -3.45 7.73 6.16
C LEU A 117 -4.54 6.74 6.59
N ARG A 118 -4.19 5.69 7.34
CA ARG A 118 -5.17 4.76 7.92
C ARG A 118 -6.20 5.47 8.79
N LYS A 119 -5.74 6.36 9.67
CA LYS A 119 -6.64 7.13 10.55
C LYS A 119 -7.58 8.04 9.75
N HIS A 120 -7.07 8.71 8.72
CA HIS A 120 -7.89 9.55 7.85
C HIS A 120 -8.93 8.73 7.08
N LYS A 121 -8.52 7.60 6.49
CA LYS A 121 -9.41 6.68 5.78
C LYS A 121 -10.52 6.14 6.67
N HIS A 122 -10.17 5.67 7.89
CA HIS A 122 -11.17 5.22 8.85
C HIS A 122 -12.18 6.31 9.24
N LYS A 123 -11.70 7.53 9.49
CA LYS A 123 -12.58 8.67 9.81
C LYS A 123 -13.53 8.97 8.64
N TRP A 124 -13.02 8.95 7.43
CA TRP A 124 -13.81 9.23 6.24
C TRP A 124 -14.82 8.13 5.94
N LEU A 125 -14.42 6.84 6.04
CA LEU A 125 -15.34 5.71 5.90
C LEU A 125 -16.46 5.76 6.93
N GLY A 126 -16.15 6.13 8.18
CA GLY A 126 -17.17 6.32 9.22
C GLY A 126 -18.18 7.43 8.88
N LEU A 127 -17.74 8.49 8.22
CA LEU A 127 -18.63 9.56 7.74
C LEU A 127 -19.46 9.13 6.52
N ARG A 128 -18.89 8.31 5.63
CA ARG A 128 -19.54 7.84 4.40
C ARG A 128 -20.64 6.79 4.66
N VAL A 129 -20.53 6.00 5.72
CA VAL A 129 -21.60 5.07 6.15
C VAL A 129 -22.91 5.81 6.46
N LEU A 130 -22.85 7.11 6.79
CA LEU A 130 -24.02 7.96 7.02
C LEU A 130 -24.59 8.57 5.72
N SER A 131 -23.90 8.42 4.60
CA SER A 131 -24.31 8.94 3.28
C SER A 131 -24.51 7.76 2.34
N SER A 132 -25.65 7.67 1.67
CA SER A 132 -25.92 6.60 0.71
C SER A 132 -24.83 6.56 -0.37
N PRO A 133 -24.21 5.39 -0.63
CA PRO A 133 -23.25 5.28 -1.73
C PRO A 133 -23.95 5.50 -3.06
N GLY A 134 -23.40 6.43 -3.86
CA GLY A 134 -23.83 6.57 -5.27
C GLY A 134 -23.48 5.31 -6.07
N PRO A 135 -23.97 5.18 -7.31
CA PRO A 135 -23.63 4.05 -8.18
C PRO A 135 -22.10 3.93 -8.33
N GLN A 136 -21.56 2.73 -8.13
CA GLN A 136 -20.10 2.47 -8.20
C GLN A 136 -19.47 2.88 -9.54
N ASP A 137 -20.23 2.81 -10.62
CA ASP A 137 -19.77 3.18 -11.96
C ASP A 137 -19.53 4.68 -12.11
N CYS A 138 -20.38 5.53 -11.51
CA CYS A 138 -20.19 6.98 -11.51
C CYS A 138 -18.94 7.40 -10.70
N GLU A 139 -18.66 6.69 -9.61
CA GLU A 139 -17.48 6.94 -8.80
C GLU A 139 -16.20 6.54 -9.56
N LEU A 140 -16.19 5.41 -10.24
CA LEU A 140 -15.05 4.97 -11.04
C LEU A 140 -14.76 5.91 -12.21
N GLU A 141 -15.77 6.48 -12.86
CA GLU A 141 -15.55 7.43 -13.96
C GLU A 141 -14.96 8.75 -13.44
N GLN A 142 -15.44 9.23 -12.29
CA GLN A 142 -14.82 10.40 -11.63
C GLN A 142 -13.36 10.14 -11.24
N ILE A 143 -13.06 8.95 -10.71
CA ILE A 143 -11.68 8.55 -10.38
C ILE A 143 -10.84 8.52 -11.64
N ARG A 144 -11.34 7.98 -12.73
CA ARG A 144 -10.66 7.94 -14.04
C ARG A 144 -10.28 9.35 -14.50
N GLU A 145 -11.24 10.27 -14.56
CA GLU A 145 -11.00 11.65 -14.98
C GLU A 145 -9.89 12.30 -14.13
N LEU A 146 -9.95 12.13 -12.81
CA LEU A 146 -8.94 12.70 -11.90
C LEU A 146 -7.56 12.06 -12.07
N VAL A 147 -7.49 10.74 -12.30
CA VAL A 147 -6.22 10.05 -12.57
C VAL A 147 -5.63 10.50 -13.90
N GLU A 148 -6.44 10.68 -14.94
CA GLU A 148 -5.99 11.21 -16.23
C GLU A 148 -5.44 12.64 -16.10
N ILE A 149 -6.12 13.52 -15.33
CA ILE A 149 -5.63 14.86 -15.01
C ILE A 149 -4.30 14.80 -14.26
N PHE A 150 -4.20 13.92 -13.26
CA PHE A 150 -2.95 13.75 -12.51
C PHE A 150 -1.81 13.31 -13.42
N ASN A 151 -2.03 12.30 -14.27
CA ASN A 151 -1.06 11.78 -15.21
C ASN A 151 -0.64 12.83 -16.25
N PHE A 152 -1.57 13.68 -16.70
CA PHE A 152 -1.27 14.81 -17.59
C PHE A 152 -0.36 15.85 -16.94
N LEU A 153 -0.57 16.12 -15.65
CA LEU A 153 0.25 17.08 -14.88
C LEU A 153 1.57 16.49 -14.37
N GLN A 154 1.66 15.17 -14.27
CA GLN A 154 2.80 14.45 -13.70
C GLN A 154 4.16 14.81 -14.31
N PRO A 155 4.33 14.98 -15.63
CA PRO A 155 5.61 15.35 -16.24
C PRO A 155 6.18 16.69 -15.75
N LEU A 156 5.36 17.56 -15.20
CA LEU A 156 5.80 18.86 -14.65
C LEU A 156 6.70 18.71 -13.41
N LEU A 157 6.59 17.57 -12.69
CA LEU A 157 7.31 17.35 -11.44
C LEU A 157 8.18 16.09 -11.43
N PHE A 158 7.88 15.10 -12.30
CA PHE A 158 8.43 13.77 -12.21
C PHE A 158 9.16 13.39 -13.50
N THR A 159 10.49 13.43 -13.46
CA THR A 159 11.34 13.02 -14.59
C THR A 159 12.02 11.66 -14.39
N GLY A 160 11.82 10.98 -13.26
CA GLY A 160 12.50 9.74 -12.89
C GLY A 160 11.59 8.51 -12.81
N ARG A 161 12.01 7.40 -13.43
CA ARG A 161 11.25 6.14 -13.55
C ARG A 161 11.08 5.32 -12.25
N ASN A 162 11.84 5.57 -11.18
CA ASN A 162 11.86 4.72 -9.97
C ASN A 162 11.31 5.41 -8.71
N ARG A 163 10.16 6.05 -8.82
CA ARG A 163 9.56 6.78 -7.68
C ARG A 163 8.14 6.32 -7.38
N CYS A 164 7.88 5.00 -7.44
CA CYS A 164 6.55 4.45 -7.18
C CYS A 164 5.95 4.93 -5.85
N LEU A 165 6.78 5.00 -4.79
CA LEU A 165 6.36 5.46 -3.47
C LEU A 165 5.88 6.92 -3.49
N PHE A 166 6.63 7.82 -4.13
CA PHE A 166 6.26 9.22 -4.21
C PHE A 166 5.06 9.44 -5.14
N GLN A 167 5.04 8.76 -6.30
CA GLN A 167 3.96 8.90 -7.28
C GLN A 167 2.62 8.38 -6.72
N SER A 168 2.63 7.20 -6.10
CA SER A 168 1.42 6.65 -5.49
C SER A 168 0.93 7.48 -4.31
N LEU A 169 1.83 7.99 -3.46
CA LEU A 169 1.47 8.88 -2.36
C LEU A 169 0.93 10.22 -2.86
N ALA A 170 1.54 10.81 -3.90
CA ALA A 170 1.08 12.06 -4.47
C ALA A 170 -0.30 11.92 -5.13
N LEU A 171 -0.54 10.83 -5.85
CA LEU A 171 -1.87 10.54 -6.41
C LEU A 171 -2.90 10.33 -5.29
N LEU A 172 -2.54 9.58 -4.23
CA LEU A 172 -3.42 9.39 -3.08
C LEU A 172 -3.81 10.72 -2.41
N GLU A 173 -2.83 11.61 -2.16
CA GLU A 173 -3.09 12.95 -1.60
C GLU A 173 -3.91 13.84 -2.55
N PHE A 174 -3.70 13.69 -3.86
CA PHE A 174 -4.49 14.39 -4.87
C PHE A 174 -5.95 13.93 -4.83
N LEU A 175 -6.21 12.63 -4.87
CA LEU A 175 -7.54 12.04 -4.79
C LEU A 175 -8.23 12.33 -3.44
N ALA A 176 -7.47 12.31 -2.34
CA ALA A 176 -7.97 12.69 -1.02
C ALA A 176 -8.50 14.13 -0.98
N GLY A 177 -7.94 15.04 -1.79
CA GLY A 177 -8.45 16.39 -1.97
C GLY A 177 -9.88 16.46 -2.54
N TYR A 178 -10.33 15.38 -3.18
CA TYR A 178 -11.69 15.21 -3.73
C TYR A 178 -12.54 14.25 -2.90
N GLY A 179 -12.05 13.83 -1.71
CA GLY A 179 -12.77 12.90 -0.83
C GLY A 179 -12.70 11.44 -1.28
N ILE A 180 -11.74 11.09 -2.14
CA ILE A 180 -11.52 9.73 -2.65
C ILE A 180 -10.29 9.13 -1.96
N PHE A 181 -10.46 7.96 -1.33
CA PHE A 181 -9.41 7.29 -0.54
C PHE A 181 -9.22 5.85 -1.02
N PRO A 182 -8.47 5.65 -2.12
CA PRO A 182 -8.16 4.31 -2.60
C PRO A 182 -7.27 3.55 -1.62
N ASP A 183 -7.16 2.23 -1.82
CA ASP A 183 -6.23 1.39 -1.12
C ASP A 183 -4.81 1.64 -1.64
N TRP A 184 -3.88 1.92 -0.72
CA TRP A 184 -2.46 1.99 -1.03
C TRP A 184 -1.80 0.66 -0.72
N VAL A 185 -1.42 -0.06 -1.76
CA VAL A 185 -0.92 -1.42 -1.69
C VAL A 185 0.60 -1.42 -1.82
N PHE A 186 1.26 -2.21 -0.97
CA PHE A 186 2.68 -2.49 -1.04
C PHE A 186 2.88 -3.95 -1.37
N GLY A 187 3.66 -4.23 -2.39
CA GLY A 187 3.96 -5.57 -2.83
C GLY A 187 5.45 -5.79 -3.06
N VAL A 188 5.86 -7.05 -3.04
CA VAL A 188 7.25 -7.46 -3.25
C VAL A 188 7.33 -8.59 -4.26
N LYS A 189 8.41 -8.58 -5.04
CA LYS A 189 8.84 -9.66 -5.92
C LYS A 189 10.19 -10.18 -5.41
N MET A 190 10.38 -11.50 -5.39
CA MET A 190 11.54 -12.10 -4.73
C MET A 190 12.75 -12.33 -5.66
N LYS A 191 12.54 -12.50 -6.97
CA LYS A 191 13.62 -12.86 -7.91
C LYS A 191 13.53 -12.01 -9.18
N PRO A 192 14.36 -10.97 -9.32
CA PRO A 192 15.15 -10.31 -8.27
C PRO A 192 14.27 -9.67 -7.20
N PHE A 193 14.84 -9.33 -6.03
CA PHE A 193 14.08 -8.60 -5.01
C PHE A 193 13.77 -7.19 -5.49
N VAL A 194 12.48 -6.90 -5.59
CA VAL A 194 11.96 -5.57 -5.93
C VAL A 194 10.73 -5.29 -5.08
N ALA A 195 10.70 -4.13 -4.46
CA ALA A 195 9.51 -3.61 -3.79
C ALA A 195 8.79 -2.62 -4.71
N HIS A 196 7.46 -2.65 -4.67
CA HIS A 196 6.62 -1.76 -5.46
C HIS A 196 5.39 -1.35 -4.66
N CYS A 197 4.79 -0.22 -5.01
CA CYS A 197 3.52 0.19 -4.43
C CYS A 197 2.64 0.88 -5.47
N TRP A 198 1.32 0.66 -5.32
CA TRP A 198 0.31 1.17 -6.23
C TRP A 198 -0.97 1.53 -5.48
N LEU A 199 -1.87 2.19 -6.16
CA LEU A 199 -3.22 2.46 -5.69
C LEU A 199 -4.22 1.58 -6.40
N GLN A 200 -5.21 1.09 -5.66
CA GLN A 200 -6.35 0.37 -6.24
C GLN A 200 -7.64 0.68 -5.49
N THR A 201 -8.77 0.52 -6.15
CA THR A 201 -10.09 0.62 -5.55
C THR A 201 -11.07 -0.26 -6.32
N HIS A 202 -11.99 -0.93 -5.63
CA HIS A 202 -12.99 -1.82 -6.24
C HIS A 202 -12.41 -2.86 -7.24
N GLY A 203 -11.21 -3.39 -6.95
CA GLY A 203 -10.53 -4.34 -7.84
C GLY A 203 -9.95 -3.71 -9.11
N VAL A 204 -9.81 -2.38 -9.16
CA VAL A 204 -9.23 -1.62 -10.29
C VAL A 204 -7.93 -0.97 -9.85
N VAL A 205 -6.84 -1.21 -10.59
CA VAL A 205 -5.55 -0.52 -10.41
C VAL A 205 -5.64 0.88 -11.02
N LEU A 206 -5.14 1.91 -10.29
CA LEU A 206 -5.30 3.31 -10.69
C LEU A 206 -4.07 3.89 -11.39
N ASN A 207 -2.86 3.53 -10.95
CA ASN A 207 -1.61 4.16 -11.41
C ASN A 207 -0.58 3.14 -11.92
N ASP A 208 -1.04 1.97 -12.28
CA ASP A 208 -0.23 0.90 -12.86
C ASP A 208 -1.11 -0.01 -13.72
N THR A 209 -0.55 -1.09 -14.25
CA THR A 209 -1.29 -2.11 -15.01
C THR A 209 -1.49 -3.37 -14.17
N VAL A 210 -2.56 -4.12 -14.43
CA VAL A 210 -2.82 -5.40 -13.76
C VAL A 210 -1.68 -6.38 -13.99
N ASP A 211 -1.17 -6.45 -15.22
CA ASP A 211 -0.07 -7.35 -15.58
C ASP A 211 1.19 -7.07 -14.75
N HIS A 212 1.49 -5.78 -14.51
CA HIS A 212 2.65 -5.39 -13.73
C HIS A 212 2.45 -5.70 -12.24
N VAL A 213 1.32 -5.30 -11.64
CA VAL A 213 1.09 -5.52 -10.20
C VAL A 213 0.90 -6.99 -9.86
N SER A 214 0.44 -7.83 -10.80
CA SER A 214 0.32 -9.28 -10.61
C SER A 214 1.66 -9.99 -10.37
N LEU A 215 2.78 -9.36 -10.76
CA LEU A 215 4.12 -9.88 -10.51
C LEU A 215 4.56 -9.75 -9.04
N TYR A 216 3.82 -9.00 -8.24
CA TYR A 216 4.17 -8.71 -6.85
C TYR A 216 3.22 -9.41 -5.88
N THR A 217 3.78 -9.94 -4.80
CA THR A 217 2.98 -10.43 -3.67
C THR A 217 2.66 -9.28 -2.75
N PRO A 218 1.39 -8.91 -2.56
CA PRO A 218 1.01 -7.87 -1.61
C PRO A 218 1.39 -8.25 -0.18
N ILE A 219 1.98 -7.32 0.55
CA ILE A 219 2.42 -7.50 1.94
C ILE A 219 1.77 -6.51 2.91
N MET A 220 1.22 -5.40 2.38
CA MET A 220 0.56 -4.39 3.20
C MET A 220 -0.45 -3.60 2.37
N ILE A 221 -1.57 -3.24 3.01
CA ILE A 221 -2.59 -2.33 2.48
C ILE A 221 -2.86 -1.23 3.53
N VAL A 222 -3.06 -0.01 3.01
CA VAL A 222 -3.31 1.19 3.82
C VAL A 222 -4.63 1.81 3.41
#